data_5c1c95f5b903dcbff6368e374c9a297b
#
_entry.id   5c1c95f5b903dcbff6368e374c9a297b
#
_cell.length_a   1.000
_cell.length_b   1.000
_cell.length_c   1.000
_cell.angle_alpha   90.00
_cell.angle_beta   90.00
_cell.angle_gamma   90.00
#
_symmetry.space_group_name_H-M   'P 1'
#
loop_
_entity.id
_entity.type
_entity.pdbx_description
1 polymer ?
#
loop_
_entity_poly.entity_id
_entity_poly.type
_entity_poly.pdbx_seq_one_letter_code
_entity_poly.pdbx_strand_id
1 'polypeptide(L)'
;GGRFYFFFDVPLPAGLAEDRTTLRADLTGYFRGWAPPVQKLIAALDPDTTNRIEIHDIEPFDTLVRGNVALLGDAGHSTTPDIGQGGCAAMEDAVVLGECLRENHNITLALRQYEALRCDRVRDLVLKARKRCDVTHGKDMTLTQAWYQELKEETGERIINGLCETIQGGPLG
;
A
#
# COMPACT_ATOMS: atom_id res chain seq x y z
N GLY A 1 -3.05 -26.56 -2.35
CA GLY A 1 -4.09 -26.74 -2.13
C GLY A 1 -5.21 -26.46 -1.12
N GLY A 2 -6.36 -25.96 -1.57
CA GLY A 2 -7.58 -25.91 -0.77
C GLY A 2 -7.69 -24.80 0.28
N ARG A 3 -6.76 -23.85 0.31
CA ARG A 3 -6.82 -22.69 1.21
C ARG A 3 -7.17 -21.43 0.42
N PHE A 4 -7.99 -20.59 1.04
CA PHE A 4 -8.37 -19.28 0.50
C PHE A 4 -7.83 -18.20 1.44
N TYR A 5 -7.07 -17.25 0.92
CA TYR A 5 -6.61 -16.08 1.64
C TYR A 5 -7.54 -14.90 1.32
N PHE A 6 -7.97 -14.19 2.33
CA PHE A 6 -8.79 -12.99 2.18
C PHE A 6 -8.47 -11.99 3.31
N PHE A 7 -8.79 -10.74 3.06
CA PHE A 7 -8.70 -9.65 4.04
C PHE A 7 -9.89 -8.71 3.87
N PHE A 8 -10.19 -8.01 4.93
CA PHE A 8 -11.22 -6.98 4.97
C PHE A 8 -10.60 -5.69 5.47
N ASP A 9 -10.84 -4.58 4.76
CA ASP A 9 -10.44 -3.25 5.17
C ASP A 9 -11.63 -2.50 5.75
N VAL A 10 -11.46 -1.94 6.93
CA VAL A 10 -12.51 -1.20 7.65
C VAL A 10 -11.95 0.11 8.17
N PRO A 11 -12.63 1.26 7.95
CA PRO A 11 -12.19 2.56 8.42
C PRO A 11 -12.50 2.72 9.91
N LEU A 12 -11.62 2.22 10.76
CA LEU A 12 -11.74 2.31 12.22
C LEU A 12 -10.75 3.33 12.79
N PRO A 13 -11.09 3.96 13.93
CA PRO A 13 -10.13 4.77 14.67
C PRO A 13 -8.89 3.93 15.06
N ALA A 14 -7.72 4.57 15.03
CA ALA A 14 -6.49 3.94 15.50
C ALA A 14 -6.54 3.64 16.99
N GLY A 15 -5.79 2.62 17.43
CA GLY A 15 -5.64 2.26 18.85
C GLY A 15 -6.84 1.57 19.47
N LEU A 16 -7.82 1.13 18.69
CA LEU A 16 -8.93 0.33 19.21
C LEU A 16 -8.44 -1.04 19.66
N ALA A 17 -8.80 -1.44 20.87
CA ALA A 17 -8.52 -2.78 21.38
C ALA A 17 -9.19 -3.84 20.48
N GLU A 18 -8.45 -4.92 20.22
CA GLU A 18 -9.00 -6.08 19.53
C GLU A 18 -9.84 -6.92 20.53
N ASP A 19 -11.08 -7.19 20.16
CA ASP A 19 -11.91 -8.20 20.85
C ASP A 19 -12.26 -9.31 19.86
N ARG A 20 -11.59 -10.44 19.99
CA ARG A 20 -11.80 -11.62 19.13
C ARG A 20 -13.18 -12.22 19.30
N THR A 21 -13.83 -12.00 20.44
CA THR A 21 -15.17 -12.57 20.71
C THR A 21 -16.25 -11.87 19.90
N THR A 22 -16.08 -10.58 19.57
CA THR A 22 -17.02 -9.80 18.77
C THR A 22 -16.66 -9.73 17.28
N LEU A 23 -15.46 -10.16 16.89
CA LEU A 23 -14.90 -9.96 15.54
C LEU A 23 -15.86 -10.33 14.40
N ARG A 24 -16.51 -11.50 14.46
CA ARG A 24 -17.46 -11.91 13.42
C ARG A 24 -18.71 -11.04 13.40
N ALA A 25 -19.21 -10.65 14.56
CA ALA A 25 -20.39 -9.80 14.66
C ALA A 25 -20.10 -8.40 14.13
N ASP A 26 -18.92 -7.86 14.47
CA ASP A 26 -18.45 -6.55 14.01
C ASP A 26 -18.29 -6.54 12.49
N LEU A 27 -17.59 -7.52 11.92
CA LEU A 27 -17.44 -7.65 10.47
C LEU A 27 -18.79 -7.84 9.77
N THR A 28 -19.71 -8.64 10.32
CA THR A 28 -21.07 -8.77 9.78
C THR A 28 -21.79 -7.43 9.78
N GLY A 29 -21.57 -6.61 10.80
CA GLY A 29 -22.12 -5.25 10.88
C GLY A 29 -21.54 -4.32 9.82
N TYR A 30 -20.23 -4.25 9.68
CA TYR A 30 -19.55 -3.39 8.71
C TYR A 30 -19.88 -3.75 7.26
N PHE A 31 -19.98 -5.04 6.95
CA PHE A 31 -20.26 -5.54 5.60
C PHE A 31 -21.75 -5.92 5.40
N ARG A 32 -22.64 -5.33 6.20
CA ARG A 32 -24.10 -5.56 6.05
C ARG A 32 -24.57 -5.16 4.65
N GLY A 33 -25.32 -6.05 4.00
CA GLY A 33 -25.84 -5.81 2.66
C GLY A 33 -24.86 -6.09 1.52
N TRP A 34 -23.63 -6.49 1.83
CA TRP A 34 -22.68 -6.96 0.81
C TRP A 34 -23.09 -8.34 0.28
N ALA A 35 -22.60 -8.68 -0.91
CA ALA A 35 -22.95 -9.89 -1.62
C ALA A 35 -22.80 -11.18 -0.78
N PRO A 36 -23.64 -12.21 -1.00
CA PRO A 36 -23.64 -13.44 -0.21
C PRO A 36 -22.27 -14.12 -0.06
N PRO A 37 -21.34 -14.11 -1.04
CA PRO A 37 -20.02 -14.67 -0.85
C PRO A 37 -19.22 -14.00 0.28
N VAL A 38 -19.35 -12.67 0.45
CA VAL A 38 -18.67 -11.92 1.52
C VAL A 38 -19.17 -12.37 2.89
N GLN A 39 -20.49 -12.51 3.04
CA GLN A 39 -21.11 -13.01 4.28
C GLN A 39 -20.66 -14.43 4.61
N LYS A 40 -20.49 -15.30 3.59
CA LYS A 40 -19.97 -16.67 3.78
C LYS A 40 -18.52 -16.66 4.25
N LEU A 41 -17.68 -15.76 3.73
CA LEU A 41 -16.29 -15.61 4.18
C LEU A 41 -16.22 -15.17 5.64
N ILE A 42 -17.03 -14.18 6.04
CA ILE A 42 -17.12 -13.72 7.43
C ILE A 42 -17.59 -14.85 8.35
N ALA A 43 -18.60 -15.60 7.96
CA ALA A 43 -19.11 -16.73 8.74
C ALA A 43 -18.07 -17.87 8.91
N ALA A 44 -17.24 -18.09 7.89
CA ALA A 44 -16.18 -19.12 7.89
C ALA A 44 -14.88 -18.65 8.57
N LEU A 45 -14.74 -17.37 8.90
CA LEU A 45 -13.56 -16.82 9.54
C LEU A 45 -13.35 -17.45 10.92
N ASP A 46 -12.12 -17.82 11.23
CA ASP A 46 -11.71 -18.25 12.55
C ASP A 46 -11.09 -17.08 13.32
N PRO A 47 -11.75 -16.57 14.39
CA PRO A 47 -11.24 -15.44 15.15
C PRO A 47 -9.86 -15.70 15.79
N ASP A 48 -9.54 -16.94 16.12
CA ASP A 48 -8.28 -17.27 16.80
C ASP A 48 -7.07 -17.19 15.85
N THR A 49 -7.30 -17.40 14.55
CA THR A 49 -6.27 -17.33 13.51
C THR A 49 -6.36 -16.06 12.65
N THR A 50 -7.34 -15.20 12.90
CA THR A 50 -7.49 -13.92 12.20
C THR A 50 -6.73 -12.83 12.92
N ASN A 51 -5.86 -12.13 12.20
CA ASN A 51 -5.10 -11.00 12.72
C ASN A 51 -5.76 -9.69 12.28
N ARG A 52 -5.92 -8.78 13.24
CA ARG A 52 -6.22 -7.39 12.95
C ARG A 52 -4.90 -6.62 12.87
N ILE A 53 -4.73 -5.86 11.79
CA ILE A 53 -3.53 -5.06 11.54
C ILE A 53 -3.99 -3.63 11.27
N GLU A 54 -3.45 -2.67 12.00
CA GLU A 54 -3.61 -1.26 11.68
C GLU A 54 -2.70 -0.90 10.51
N ILE A 55 -3.28 -0.21 9.53
CA ILE A 55 -2.54 0.23 8.35
C ILE A 55 -2.02 1.65 8.61
N HIS A 56 -0.72 1.81 8.46
CA HIS A 56 -0.02 3.07 8.63
C HIS A 56 0.81 3.39 7.39
N ASP A 57 0.97 4.67 7.13
CA ASP A 57 1.97 5.22 6.22
C ASP A 57 2.78 6.28 6.95
N ILE A 58 3.82 6.79 6.32
CA ILE A 58 4.61 7.91 6.83
C ILE A 58 4.46 9.12 5.90
N GLU A 59 4.63 10.32 6.45
CA GLU A 59 4.77 11.51 5.62
C GLU A 59 6.06 11.37 4.80
N PRO A 60 6.00 11.56 3.47
CA PRO A 60 7.18 11.44 2.63
C PRO A 60 8.30 12.37 3.08
N PHE A 61 9.51 11.85 3.15
CA PHE A 61 10.70 12.64 3.46
C PHE A 61 11.15 13.50 2.27
N ASP A 62 11.72 14.67 2.56
CA ASP A 62 12.39 15.50 1.55
C ASP A 62 13.79 15.00 1.20
N THR A 63 14.35 14.10 2.01
CA THR A 63 15.66 13.50 1.82
C THR A 63 15.68 12.06 2.32
N LEU A 64 16.34 11.19 1.58
CA LEU A 64 16.55 9.79 1.96
C LEU A 64 17.98 9.55 2.47
N VAL A 65 18.87 10.56 2.38
CA VAL A 65 20.29 10.40 2.72
C VAL A 65 20.74 11.47 3.71
N ARG A 66 21.44 11.03 4.75
CA ARG A 66 22.11 11.93 5.69
C ARG A 66 23.52 11.45 6.01
N GLY A 67 24.52 12.19 5.54
CA GLY A 67 25.92 11.77 5.65
C GLY A 67 26.17 10.47 4.88
N ASN A 68 26.57 9.43 5.59
CA ASN A 68 26.78 8.08 5.02
C ASN A 68 25.65 7.09 5.34
N VAL A 69 24.47 7.60 5.70
CA VAL A 69 23.28 6.80 5.98
C VAL A 69 22.26 7.05 4.88
N ALA A 70 21.74 5.98 4.30
CA ALA A 70 20.63 6.01 3.35
C ALA A 70 19.44 5.21 3.90
N LEU A 71 18.24 5.71 3.70
CA LEU A 71 16.99 5.02 4.00
C LEU A 71 16.50 4.27 2.75
N LEU A 72 15.99 3.05 2.95
CA LEU A 72 15.43 2.18 1.91
C LEU A 72 14.14 1.55 2.41
N GLY A 73 13.27 1.21 1.47
CA GLY A 73 12.02 0.52 1.77
C GLY A 73 11.18 1.24 2.82
N ASP A 74 10.53 0.51 3.70
CA ASP A 74 9.61 1.06 4.70
C ASP A 74 10.27 2.06 5.68
N ALA A 75 11.58 2.00 5.86
CA ALA A 75 12.31 2.99 6.64
C ALA A 75 12.30 4.40 5.99
N GLY A 76 12.22 4.46 4.67
CA GLY A 76 12.21 5.70 3.89
C GLY A 76 10.85 6.09 3.33
N HIS A 77 9.98 5.11 3.07
CA HIS A 77 8.72 5.34 2.37
C HIS A 77 7.63 4.29 2.69
N SER A 78 7.43 4.00 3.98
CA SER A 78 6.32 3.14 4.39
C SER A 78 5.00 3.65 3.81
N THR A 79 4.29 2.78 3.13
CA THR A 79 3.07 3.13 2.38
C THR A 79 1.93 2.17 2.68
N THR A 80 0.69 2.64 2.51
CA THR A 80 -0.46 1.76 2.57
C THR A 80 -0.41 0.72 1.43
N PRO A 81 -1.00 -0.48 1.61
CA PRO A 81 -0.93 -1.56 0.62
C PRO A 81 -1.78 -1.33 -0.64
N ASP A 82 -2.47 -0.20 -0.74
CA ASP A 82 -3.55 0.07 -1.70
C ASP A 82 -3.17 0.03 -3.18
N ILE A 83 -1.91 0.23 -3.50
CA ILE A 83 -1.40 0.11 -4.87
C ILE A 83 -0.45 -1.09 -5.05
N GLY A 84 -0.18 -1.86 -3.97
CA GLY A 84 0.64 -3.06 -4.03
C GLY A 84 2.11 -2.83 -4.41
N GLN A 85 2.65 -1.62 -4.25
CA GLN A 85 3.97 -1.24 -4.77
C GLN A 85 5.05 -1.05 -3.69
N GLY A 86 4.73 -1.13 -2.39
CA GLY A 86 5.72 -0.90 -1.33
C GLY A 86 6.93 -1.83 -1.41
N GLY A 87 6.70 -3.15 -1.51
CA GLY A 87 7.78 -4.13 -1.67
C GLY A 87 8.55 -3.98 -2.99
N CYS A 88 7.86 -3.64 -4.09
CA CYS A 88 8.51 -3.38 -5.38
C CYS A 88 9.44 -2.16 -5.28
N ALA A 89 8.98 -1.06 -4.65
CA ALA A 89 9.79 0.12 -4.44
C ALA A 89 11.04 -0.16 -3.58
N ALA A 90 10.91 -1.00 -2.56
CA ALA A 90 12.06 -1.45 -1.75
C ALA A 90 13.09 -2.26 -2.57
N MET A 91 12.63 -3.09 -3.50
CA MET A 91 13.52 -3.81 -4.43
C MET A 91 14.19 -2.86 -5.42
N GLU A 92 13.45 -1.89 -5.95
CA GLU A 92 14.01 -0.82 -6.80
C GLU A 92 15.12 -0.05 -6.04
N ASP A 93 14.88 0.32 -4.78
CA ASP A 93 15.88 0.99 -3.93
C ASP A 93 17.18 0.20 -3.86
N ALA A 94 17.08 -1.11 -3.60
CA ALA A 94 18.25 -1.96 -3.44
C ALA A 94 19.07 -2.04 -4.74
N VAL A 95 18.41 -2.14 -5.89
CA VAL A 95 19.08 -2.17 -7.19
C VAL A 95 19.74 -0.83 -7.49
N VAL A 96 18.99 0.27 -7.37
CA VAL A 96 19.50 1.62 -7.67
C VAL A 96 20.68 1.97 -6.76
N LEU A 97 20.57 1.69 -5.45
CA LEU A 97 21.67 1.92 -4.53
C LEU A 97 22.90 1.08 -4.90
N GLY A 98 22.69 -0.20 -5.23
CA GLY A 98 23.77 -1.09 -5.66
C GLY A 98 24.50 -0.57 -6.91
N GLU A 99 23.75 -0.06 -7.89
CA GLU A 99 24.31 0.53 -9.10
C GLU A 99 25.08 1.84 -8.81
N CYS A 100 24.50 2.73 -8.02
CA CYS A 100 25.17 3.97 -7.61
C CYS A 100 26.51 3.70 -6.91
N LEU A 101 26.53 2.70 -6.01
CA LEU A 101 27.77 2.30 -5.30
C LEU A 101 28.80 1.62 -6.23
N ARG A 102 28.34 0.90 -7.23
CA ARG A 102 29.21 0.26 -8.24
C ARG A 102 29.86 1.30 -9.16
N GLU A 103 29.12 2.35 -9.53
CA GLU A 103 29.57 3.38 -10.48
C GLU A 103 30.44 4.46 -9.82
N ASN A 104 30.26 4.70 -8.53
CA ASN A 104 30.97 5.75 -7.82
C ASN A 104 31.84 5.19 -6.71
N HIS A 105 33.15 5.38 -6.80
CA HIS A 105 34.08 5.04 -5.72
C HIS A 105 33.95 5.95 -4.49
N ASN A 106 33.34 7.12 -4.64
CA ASN A 106 33.04 8.04 -3.55
C ASN A 106 31.62 7.77 -3.01
N ILE A 107 31.55 7.24 -1.79
CA ILE A 107 30.28 6.87 -1.13
C ILE A 107 29.31 8.06 -1.07
N THR A 108 29.79 9.26 -0.74
CA THR A 108 28.93 10.44 -0.63
C THR A 108 28.28 10.80 -1.98
N LEU A 109 29.01 10.66 -3.09
CA LEU A 109 28.46 10.89 -4.42
C LEU A 109 27.48 9.80 -4.80
N ALA A 110 27.79 8.53 -4.54
CA ALA A 110 26.87 7.40 -4.77
C ALA A 110 25.54 7.59 -4.04
N LEU A 111 25.57 7.96 -2.76
CA LEU A 111 24.36 8.16 -1.98
C LEU A 111 23.54 9.37 -2.46
N ARG A 112 24.18 10.45 -2.87
CA ARG A 112 23.47 11.60 -3.47
C ARG A 112 22.81 11.23 -4.79
N GLN A 113 23.46 10.42 -5.61
CA GLN A 113 22.87 9.92 -6.86
C GLN A 113 21.65 9.02 -6.60
N TYR A 114 21.78 8.09 -5.64
CA TYR A 114 20.68 7.28 -5.15
C TYR A 114 19.48 8.14 -4.72
N GLU A 115 19.69 9.13 -3.86
CA GLU A 115 18.65 10.05 -3.39
C GLU A 115 17.98 10.78 -4.54
N ALA A 116 18.75 11.33 -5.48
CA ALA A 116 18.23 12.04 -6.65
C ALA A 116 17.33 11.16 -7.55
N LEU A 117 17.64 9.86 -7.64
CA LEU A 117 16.87 8.90 -8.43
C LEU A 117 15.63 8.38 -7.71
N ARG A 118 15.63 8.38 -6.36
CA ARG A 118 14.59 7.69 -5.59
C ARG A 118 13.61 8.61 -4.84
N CYS A 119 14.06 9.76 -4.36
CA CYS A 119 13.28 10.57 -3.43
C CYS A 119 11.90 10.96 -4.00
N ASP A 120 11.85 11.52 -5.20
CA ASP A 120 10.59 11.90 -5.84
C ASP A 120 9.74 10.67 -6.20
N ARG A 121 10.38 9.62 -6.70
CA ARG A 121 9.70 8.37 -7.08
C ARG A 121 8.95 7.75 -5.90
N VAL A 122 9.59 7.61 -4.75
CA VAL A 122 8.97 6.99 -3.58
C VAL A 122 7.95 7.90 -2.91
N ARG A 123 8.18 9.24 -2.93
CA ARG A 123 7.19 10.22 -2.51
C ARG A 123 5.89 10.06 -3.29
N ASP A 124 5.97 10.01 -4.62
CA ASP A 124 4.80 9.87 -5.48
C ASP A 124 4.05 8.55 -5.24
N LEU A 125 4.77 7.45 -4.97
CA LEU A 125 4.16 6.17 -4.63
C LEU A 125 3.39 6.24 -3.31
N VAL A 126 3.96 6.84 -2.25
CA VAL A 126 3.26 7.01 -0.95
C VAL A 126 2.00 7.86 -1.13
N LEU A 127 2.10 9.00 -1.81
CA LEU A 127 0.95 9.89 -2.03
C LEU A 127 -0.13 9.24 -2.91
N LYS A 128 0.25 8.46 -3.92
CA LYS A 128 -0.66 7.70 -4.77
C LYS A 128 -1.39 6.62 -3.99
N ALA A 129 -0.69 5.88 -3.12
CA ALA A 129 -1.27 4.87 -2.26
C ALA A 129 -2.23 5.49 -1.24
N ARG A 130 -1.85 6.58 -0.59
CA ARG A 130 -2.69 7.34 0.35
C ARG A 130 -3.98 7.82 -0.32
N LYS A 131 -3.88 8.43 -1.50
CA LYS A 131 -5.05 8.86 -2.27
C LYS A 131 -5.96 7.67 -2.60
N ARG A 132 -5.39 6.53 -2.95
CA ARG A 132 -6.16 5.31 -3.22
C ARG A 132 -6.89 4.83 -1.96
N CYS A 133 -6.20 4.76 -0.83
CA CYS A 133 -6.75 4.43 0.48
C CYS A 133 -7.96 5.31 0.82
N ASP A 134 -7.86 6.63 0.67
CA ASP A 134 -8.94 7.58 0.98
C ASP A 134 -10.19 7.34 0.12
N VAL A 135 -10.02 6.91 -1.13
CA VAL A 135 -11.13 6.62 -2.04
C VAL A 135 -11.78 5.26 -1.75
N THR A 136 -10.98 4.23 -1.43
CA THR A 136 -11.47 2.84 -1.42
C THR A 136 -11.99 2.36 -0.08
N HIS A 137 -11.53 2.91 1.05
CA HIS A 137 -11.78 2.35 2.37
C HIS A 137 -12.95 2.97 3.14
N GLY A 138 -13.77 3.79 2.49
CA GLY A 138 -14.98 4.34 3.10
C GLY A 138 -14.75 5.40 4.16
N LYS A 139 -13.57 6.03 4.22
CA LYS A 139 -13.30 7.18 5.09
C LYS A 139 -14.19 8.37 4.71
N ASP A 140 -14.37 8.60 3.40
CA ASP A 140 -15.35 9.50 2.84
C ASP A 140 -16.28 8.68 1.92
N MET A 141 -17.49 8.43 2.41
CA MET A 141 -18.47 7.63 1.68
C MET A 141 -18.87 8.25 0.35
N THR A 142 -18.78 9.58 0.19
CA THR A 142 -19.08 10.25 -1.08
C THR A 142 -18.07 9.86 -2.14
N LEU A 143 -16.77 9.90 -1.81
CA LEU A 143 -15.70 9.46 -2.70
C LEU A 143 -15.78 7.97 -3.02
N THR A 144 -16.04 7.15 -2.00
CA THR A 144 -16.14 5.71 -2.16
C THR A 144 -17.34 5.30 -3.03
N GLN A 145 -18.50 5.96 -2.86
CA GLN A 145 -19.67 5.70 -3.70
C GLN A 145 -19.45 6.15 -5.14
N ALA A 146 -18.81 7.31 -5.37
CA ALA A 146 -18.43 7.75 -6.71
C ALA A 146 -17.53 6.71 -7.39
N TRP A 147 -16.52 6.20 -6.67
CA TRP A 147 -15.66 5.14 -7.17
C TRP A 147 -16.42 3.84 -7.49
N TYR A 148 -17.40 3.43 -6.67
CA TYR A 148 -18.24 2.26 -6.96
C TYR A 148 -19.08 2.46 -8.25
N GLN A 149 -19.53 3.68 -8.54
CA GLN A 149 -20.24 3.94 -9.81
C GLN A 149 -19.27 3.84 -11.00
N GLU A 150 -18.06 4.41 -10.87
CA GLU A 150 -17.02 4.27 -11.92
C GLU A 150 -16.71 2.80 -12.20
N LEU A 151 -16.58 1.96 -11.16
CA LEU A 151 -16.30 0.53 -11.32
C LEU A 151 -17.37 -0.23 -12.11
N LYS A 152 -18.63 0.22 -12.12
CA LYS A 152 -19.68 -0.45 -12.89
C LYS A 152 -19.50 -0.32 -14.40
N GLU A 153 -18.79 0.74 -14.83
CA GLU A 153 -18.54 1.06 -16.23
C GLU A 153 -17.09 0.74 -16.63
N GLU A 154 -16.25 0.33 -15.67
CA GLU A 154 -14.84 0.05 -15.87
C GLU A 154 -14.63 -1.27 -16.62
N THR A 155 -13.93 -1.20 -17.74
CA THR A 155 -13.58 -2.39 -18.56
C THR A 155 -12.30 -3.08 -18.11
N GLY A 156 -11.57 -2.47 -17.18
CA GLY A 156 -10.25 -2.89 -16.73
C GLY A 156 -9.10 -2.22 -17.49
N GLU A 157 -9.35 -1.63 -18.64
CA GLU A 157 -8.31 -1.02 -19.48
C GLU A 157 -7.61 0.16 -18.77
N ARG A 158 -8.38 1.06 -18.16
CA ARG A 158 -7.84 2.19 -17.39
C ARG A 158 -7.02 1.73 -16.19
N ILE A 159 -7.48 0.68 -15.50
CA ILE A 159 -6.79 0.09 -14.35
C ILE A 159 -5.45 -0.51 -14.81
N ILE A 160 -5.46 -1.30 -15.89
CA ILE A 160 -4.26 -1.92 -16.45
C ILE A 160 -3.26 -0.86 -16.90
N ASN A 161 -3.71 0.16 -17.63
CA ASN A 161 -2.85 1.25 -18.07
C ASN A 161 -2.22 2.00 -16.91
N GLY A 162 -3.00 2.33 -15.86
CA GLY A 162 -2.47 2.97 -14.66
C GLY A 162 -1.46 2.11 -13.89
N LEU A 163 -1.61 0.80 -13.89
CA LEU A 163 -0.61 -0.14 -13.35
C LEU A 163 0.65 -0.17 -14.22
N CYS A 164 0.51 -0.25 -15.54
CA CYS A 164 1.64 -0.20 -16.48
C CYS A 164 2.45 1.09 -16.32
N GLU A 165 1.79 2.25 -16.28
CA GLU A 165 2.46 3.53 -16.04
C GLU A 165 3.23 3.56 -14.69
N THR A 166 2.64 2.96 -13.66
CA THR A 166 3.28 2.88 -12.34
C THR A 166 4.54 2.03 -12.37
N ILE A 167 4.51 0.90 -13.11
CA ILE A 167 5.64 -0.02 -13.25
C ILE A 167 6.71 0.59 -14.16
N GLN A 168 6.34 1.09 -15.33
CA GLN A 168 7.26 1.67 -16.32
C GLN A 168 7.93 2.96 -15.84
N GLY A 169 7.31 3.69 -14.91
CA GLY A 169 7.93 4.85 -14.26
C GLY A 169 9.05 4.50 -13.28
N GLY A 170 9.38 3.22 -13.09
CA GLY A 170 10.47 2.77 -12.23
C GLY A 170 11.84 2.82 -12.94
N PRO A 171 12.93 2.71 -12.18
CA PRO A 171 14.30 2.78 -12.72
C PRO A 171 14.69 1.56 -13.56
N LEU A 172 13.88 0.51 -13.53
CA LEU A 172 14.10 -0.76 -14.23
C LEU A 172 13.16 -0.94 -15.45
N GLY A 173 12.32 0.05 -15.75
CA GLY A 173 11.34 0.05 -16.84
C GLY A 173 11.88 0.55 -18.17
#